data_2e43abf26cb9877687266980b3a185f3
#
_entry.id   2e43abf26cb9877687266980b3a185f3
#
_cell.length_a   1.000
_cell.length_b   1.000
_cell.length_c   1.000
_cell.angle_alpha   90.00
_cell.angle_beta   90.00
_cell.angle_gamma   90.00
#
_symmetry.space_group_name_H-M   'P 1'
#
loop_
_entity.id
_entity.type
_entity.pdbx_description
1 polymer ?
#
loop_
_entity_poly.entity_id
_entity_poly.type
_entity_poly.pdbx_seq_one_letter_code
_entity_poly.pdbx_strand_id
1 'polypeptide(L)'
;MPKPLSLSFDPIARADELWKQRWGNVPSMAAITSVMRAHQILLAEVDAVVKPYGLTFARYEALVLLTFSKSGELPMSKIGERLMVHPTSVTNTVDRLVRSGLVAKRPNPNDGRGTLATITDKGREVVEAATRDLMAMDFGLGAYDAEECAELFAILRPLRLAAGDFEED
;
A
#
# COMPACT_ATOMS: atom_id res chain seq x y z
N MET A 1 14.80 9.65 3.22
CA MET A 1 13.60 10.51 3.34
C MET A 1 13.59 11.50 2.21
N PRO A 2 12.46 11.73 1.54
CA PRO A 2 12.37 12.83 0.59
C PRO A 2 12.69 14.14 1.31
N LYS A 3 13.41 15.03 0.63
CA LYS A 3 13.77 16.33 1.22
C LYS A 3 12.49 17.12 1.52
N PRO A 4 12.29 17.61 2.76
CA PRO A 4 11.10 18.40 3.10
C PRO A 4 10.98 19.59 2.15
N LEU A 5 9.82 19.79 1.56
CA LEU A 5 9.56 20.91 0.64
C LEU A 5 9.43 22.24 1.37
N SER A 6 9.44 22.30 2.69
CA SER A 6 9.46 23.49 3.57
C SER A 6 8.82 24.76 2.95
N LEU A 7 7.63 24.60 2.34
CA LEU A 7 6.89 25.72 1.79
C LEU A 7 6.39 26.59 2.96
N SER A 8 6.40 27.90 2.77
CA SER A 8 5.92 28.86 3.78
C SER A 8 4.37 28.95 3.87
N PHE A 9 3.66 28.12 3.11
CA PHE A 9 2.20 28.08 3.03
C PHE A 9 1.73 26.67 2.70
N ASP A 10 0.47 26.34 3.03
CA ASP A 10 -0.17 25.11 2.58
C ASP A 10 -0.56 25.22 1.09
N PRO A 11 0.08 24.47 0.20
CA PRO A 11 -0.18 24.56 -1.24
C PRO A 11 -1.58 24.07 -1.63
N ILE A 12 -2.21 23.21 -0.83
CA ILE A 12 -3.58 22.72 -1.10
C ILE A 12 -4.59 23.78 -0.68
N ALA A 13 -4.45 24.36 0.51
CA ALA A 13 -5.31 25.47 0.93
C ALA A 13 -5.21 26.65 -0.05
N ARG A 14 -4.00 26.97 -0.51
CA ARG A 14 -3.80 28.03 -1.51
C ARG A 14 -4.45 27.68 -2.86
N ALA A 15 -4.36 26.45 -3.30
CA ALA A 15 -5.01 26.00 -4.53
C ALA A 15 -6.54 26.05 -4.41
N ASP A 16 -7.10 25.69 -3.25
CA ASP A 16 -8.55 25.75 -2.97
C ASP A 16 -9.08 27.19 -3.04
N GLU A 17 -8.37 28.17 -2.46
CA GLU A 17 -8.72 29.58 -2.55
C GLU A 17 -8.77 30.06 -4.02
N LEU A 18 -7.72 29.77 -4.80
CA LEU A 18 -7.65 30.15 -6.22
C LEU A 18 -8.71 29.45 -7.06
N TRP A 19 -9.01 28.18 -6.73
CA TRP A 19 -10.05 27.39 -7.39
C TRP A 19 -11.42 28.01 -7.17
N LYS A 20 -11.75 28.37 -5.90
CA LYS A 20 -12.99 29.06 -5.53
C LYS A 20 -13.20 30.34 -6.33
N GLN A 21 -12.14 31.13 -6.49
CA GLN A 21 -12.19 32.40 -7.23
C GLN A 21 -12.44 32.19 -8.75
N ARG A 22 -11.89 31.11 -9.32
CA ARG A 22 -11.91 30.86 -10.76
C ARG A 22 -13.10 30.04 -11.23
N TRP A 23 -13.46 29.00 -10.48
CA TRP A 23 -14.42 27.96 -10.88
C TRP A 23 -15.53 27.70 -9.85
N GLY A 24 -15.54 28.40 -8.75
CA GLY A 24 -16.51 28.23 -7.68
C GLY A 24 -16.07 27.27 -6.58
N ASN A 25 -16.91 27.14 -5.55
CA ASN A 25 -16.61 26.32 -4.38
C ASN A 25 -16.83 24.81 -4.70
N VAL A 26 -15.75 24.04 -4.71
CA VAL A 26 -15.74 22.59 -4.94
C VAL A 26 -14.91 21.90 -3.84
N PRO A 27 -15.48 21.62 -2.64
CA PRO A 27 -14.76 21.04 -1.51
C PRO A 27 -14.03 19.72 -1.83
N SER A 28 -14.58 18.93 -2.76
CA SER A 28 -13.97 17.67 -3.21
C SER A 28 -12.59 17.86 -3.89
N MET A 29 -12.30 19.05 -4.45
CA MET A 29 -11.00 19.33 -5.05
C MET A 29 -9.89 19.34 -3.98
N ALA A 30 -10.08 20.07 -2.88
CA ALA A 30 -9.13 20.10 -1.78
C ALA A 30 -8.99 18.72 -1.12
N ALA A 31 -10.09 18.01 -0.93
CA ALA A 31 -10.10 16.66 -0.37
C ALA A 31 -9.29 15.68 -1.22
N ILE A 32 -9.55 15.56 -2.53
CA ILE A 32 -8.83 14.62 -3.39
C ILE A 32 -7.35 14.97 -3.53
N THR A 33 -7.01 16.24 -3.63
CA THR A 33 -5.61 16.66 -3.72
C THR A 33 -4.86 16.40 -2.42
N SER A 34 -5.52 16.52 -1.25
CA SER A 34 -4.97 16.15 0.05
C SER A 34 -4.68 14.64 0.12
N VAL A 35 -5.64 13.79 -0.30
CA VAL A 35 -5.47 12.33 -0.34
C VAL A 35 -4.29 11.94 -1.24
N MET A 36 -4.22 12.52 -2.46
CA MET A 36 -3.14 12.20 -3.40
C MET A 36 -1.77 12.64 -2.87
N ARG A 37 -1.70 13.80 -2.23
CA ARG A 37 -0.46 14.29 -1.62
C ARG A 37 -0.06 13.46 -0.41
N ALA A 38 -1.00 13.12 0.47
CA ALA A 38 -0.76 12.23 1.60
C ALA A 38 -0.26 10.85 1.14
N HIS A 39 -0.88 10.27 0.11
CA HIS A 39 -0.41 9.02 -0.50
C HIS A 39 1.06 9.11 -0.96
N GLN A 40 1.45 10.20 -1.65
CA GLN A 40 2.85 10.37 -2.10
C GLN A 40 3.83 10.47 -0.93
N ILE A 41 3.46 11.19 0.14
CA ILE A 41 4.29 11.35 1.34
C ILE A 41 4.43 10.01 2.05
N LEU A 42 3.32 9.35 2.37
CA LEU A 42 3.29 8.08 3.08
C LEU A 42 4.04 6.99 2.31
N LEU A 43 3.79 6.86 1.00
CA LEU A 43 4.48 5.87 0.17
C LEU A 43 6.00 6.07 0.19
N ALA A 44 6.47 7.32 0.13
CA ALA A 44 7.90 7.61 0.18
C ALA A 44 8.51 7.27 1.56
N GLU A 45 7.78 7.50 2.65
CA GLU A 45 8.23 7.20 4.01
C GLU A 45 8.28 5.68 4.26
N VAL A 46 7.20 4.96 3.94
CA VAL A 46 7.18 3.51 4.13
C VAL A 46 8.17 2.80 3.21
N ASP A 47 8.34 3.25 1.97
CA ASP A 47 9.38 2.73 1.05
C ASP A 47 10.80 2.94 1.61
N ALA A 48 11.07 4.08 2.24
CA ALA A 48 12.36 4.34 2.86
C ALA A 48 12.66 3.37 4.01
N VAL A 49 11.66 3.00 4.81
CA VAL A 49 11.79 2.04 5.92
C VAL A 49 12.01 0.61 5.41
N VAL A 50 11.30 0.18 4.36
CA VAL A 50 11.44 -1.20 3.87
C VAL A 50 12.63 -1.38 2.89
N LYS A 51 13.22 -0.30 2.42
CA LYS A 51 14.36 -0.32 1.48
C LYS A 51 15.59 -1.09 1.97
N PRO A 52 16.03 -0.99 3.25
CA PRO A 52 17.15 -1.78 3.78
C PRO A 52 16.94 -3.30 3.67
N TYR A 53 15.70 -3.75 3.63
CA TYR A 53 15.31 -5.15 3.43
C TYR A 53 15.26 -5.57 1.95
N GLY A 54 15.62 -4.68 1.02
CA GLY A 54 15.54 -4.91 -0.42
C GLY A 54 14.10 -4.86 -0.96
N LEU A 55 13.18 -4.28 -0.19
CA LEU A 55 11.76 -4.19 -0.51
C LEU A 55 11.36 -2.80 -1.04
N THR A 56 10.24 -2.75 -1.73
CA THR A 56 9.33 -1.60 -1.83
C THR A 56 8.08 -1.92 -1.02
N PHE A 57 7.27 -0.94 -0.70
CA PHE A 57 6.03 -1.18 0.03
C PHE A 57 5.12 -2.19 -0.67
N ALA A 58 4.96 -2.11 -1.99
CA ALA A 58 4.20 -3.09 -2.76
C ALA A 58 4.74 -4.54 -2.65
N ARG A 59 6.06 -4.73 -2.50
CA ARG A 59 6.66 -6.06 -2.26
C ARG A 59 6.46 -6.51 -0.81
N TYR A 60 6.52 -5.58 0.12
CA TYR A 60 6.20 -5.82 1.52
C TYR A 60 4.75 -6.28 1.67
N GLU A 61 3.77 -5.57 1.09
CA GLU A 61 2.36 -5.96 1.11
C GLU A 61 2.12 -7.37 0.55
N ALA A 62 2.80 -7.72 -0.54
CA ALA A 62 2.72 -9.08 -1.10
C ALA A 62 3.25 -10.15 -0.13
N LEU A 63 4.34 -9.88 0.61
CA LEU A 63 4.84 -10.80 1.64
C LEU A 63 3.89 -10.89 2.84
N VAL A 64 3.33 -9.76 3.31
CA VAL A 64 2.32 -9.74 4.39
C VAL A 64 1.11 -10.59 4.00
N LEU A 65 0.62 -10.42 2.78
CA LEU A 65 -0.52 -11.17 2.27
C LEU A 65 -0.26 -12.68 2.24
N LEU A 66 0.94 -13.10 1.82
CA LEU A 66 1.35 -14.50 1.87
C LEU A 66 1.48 -15.01 3.31
N THR A 67 1.95 -14.18 4.24
CA THR A 67 2.08 -14.52 5.67
C THR A 67 0.70 -14.76 6.31
N PHE A 68 -0.33 -14.00 5.92
CA PHE A 68 -1.70 -14.18 6.42
C PHE A 68 -2.41 -15.40 5.81
N SER A 69 -1.88 -15.96 4.73
CA SER A 69 -2.41 -17.20 4.17
C SER A 69 -2.11 -18.39 5.09
N LYS A 70 -3.10 -19.24 5.36
CA LYS A 70 -2.95 -20.44 6.23
C LYS A 70 -1.81 -21.36 5.79
N SER A 71 -1.59 -21.48 4.48
CA SER A 71 -0.54 -22.34 3.90
C SER A 71 0.75 -21.59 3.57
N GLY A 72 0.79 -20.25 3.77
CA GLY A 72 1.90 -19.42 3.33
C GLY A 72 1.98 -19.27 1.81
N GLU A 73 0.92 -19.62 1.09
CA GLU A 73 0.86 -19.54 -0.38
C GLU A 73 -0.47 -19.02 -0.89
N LEU A 74 -0.44 -18.36 -2.05
CA LEU A 74 -1.61 -17.85 -2.75
C LEU A 74 -1.43 -17.95 -4.26
N PRO A 75 -2.54 -18.14 -5.01
CA PRO A 75 -2.55 -17.92 -6.45
C PRO A 75 -2.16 -16.48 -6.79
N MET A 76 -1.43 -16.29 -7.89
CA MET A 76 -1.03 -14.96 -8.37
C MET A 76 -2.24 -14.05 -8.61
N SER A 77 -3.35 -14.58 -9.11
CA SER A 77 -4.61 -13.85 -9.29
C SER A 77 -5.14 -13.29 -7.97
N LYS A 78 -5.11 -14.08 -6.89
CA LYS A 78 -5.58 -13.66 -5.58
C LYS A 78 -4.71 -12.55 -4.95
N ILE A 79 -3.40 -12.57 -5.24
CA ILE A 79 -2.52 -11.47 -4.85
C ILE A 79 -2.93 -10.18 -5.57
N GLY A 80 -3.21 -10.26 -6.88
CA GLY A 80 -3.64 -9.12 -7.67
C GLY A 80 -4.97 -8.54 -7.22
N GLU A 81 -5.96 -9.40 -6.98
CA GLU A 81 -7.27 -9.01 -6.47
C GLU A 81 -7.15 -8.27 -5.13
N ARG A 82 -6.42 -8.83 -4.17
CA ARG A 82 -6.32 -8.28 -2.81
C ARG A 82 -5.46 -7.02 -2.70
N LEU A 83 -4.47 -6.85 -3.57
CA LEU A 83 -3.63 -5.66 -3.63
C LEU A 83 -4.14 -4.62 -4.64
N MET A 84 -5.26 -4.90 -5.31
CA MET A 84 -5.86 -4.03 -6.32
C MET A 84 -4.84 -3.61 -7.41
N VAL A 85 -4.02 -4.57 -7.87
CA VAL A 85 -2.98 -4.31 -8.88
C VAL A 85 -3.16 -5.18 -10.12
N HIS A 86 -2.77 -4.62 -11.27
CA HIS A 86 -2.84 -5.32 -12.55
C HIS A 86 -1.98 -6.61 -12.54
N PRO A 87 -2.40 -7.70 -13.21
CA PRO A 87 -1.66 -8.97 -13.27
C PRO A 87 -0.18 -8.85 -13.65
N THR A 88 0.15 -7.94 -14.57
CA THR A 88 1.55 -7.66 -14.94
C THR A 88 2.37 -7.11 -13.76
N SER A 89 1.77 -6.25 -12.94
CA SER A 89 2.40 -5.70 -11.73
C SER A 89 2.62 -6.78 -10.68
N VAL A 90 1.65 -7.69 -10.50
CA VAL A 90 1.80 -8.87 -9.62
C VAL A 90 2.97 -9.72 -10.05
N THR A 91 3.03 -10.05 -11.35
CA THR A 91 4.11 -10.87 -11.92
C THR A 91 5.48 -10.23 -11.65
N ASN A 92 5.63 -8.93 -11.95
CA ASN A 92 6.86 -8.20 -11.71
C ASN A 92 7.26 -8.16 -10.22
N THR A 93 6.29 -7.93 -9.35
CA THR A 93 6.49 -7.89 -7.89
C THR A 93 6.97 -9.23 -7.37
N VAL A 94 6.25 -10.30 -7.71
CA VAL A 94 6.58 -11.67 -7.26
C VAL A 94 7.89 -12.15 -7.87
N ASP A 95 8.18 -11.87 -9.16
CA ASP A 95 9.45 -12.23 -9.79
C ASP A 95 10.66 -11.57 -9.12
N ARG A 96 10.51 -10.35 -8.62
CA ARG A 96 11.56 -9.69 -7.85
C ARG A 96 11.75 -10.36 -6.48
N LEU A 97 10.66 -10.75 -5.82
CA LEU A 97 10.72 -11.50 -4.55
C LEU A 97 11.36 -12.88 -4.73
N VAL A 98 11.06 -13.58 -5.84
CA VAL A 98 11.69 -14.86 -6.18
C VAL A 98 13.20 -14.69 -6.40
N ARG A 99 13.61 -13.68 -7.15
CA ARG A 99 15.05 -13.38 -7.38
C ARG A 99 15.80 -13.07 -6.08
N SER A 100 15.10 -12.52 -5.08
CA SER A 100 15.67 -12.24 -3.74
C SER A 100 15.59 -13.45 -2.80
N GLY A 101 14.99 -14.57 -3.23
CA GLY A 101 14.82 -15.78 -2.43
C GLY A 101 13.77 -15.67 -1.32
N LEU A 102 12.88 -14.65 -1.37
CA LEU A 102 11.85 -14.40 -0.36
C LEU A 102 10.53 -15.14 -0.67
N VAL A 103 10.34 -15.51 -1.93
CA VAL A 103 9.16 -16.23 -2.43
C VAL A 103 9.63 -17.32 -3.38
N ALA A 104 8.94 -18.45 -3.41
CA ALA A 104 9.05 -19.49 -4.44
C ALA A 104 7.79 -19.49 -5.32
N LYS A 105 7.92 -19.95 -6.56
CA LYS A 105 6.80 -20.18 -7.49
C LYS A 105 6.65 -21.64 -7.81
N ARG A 106 5.41 -22.12 -7.92
CA ARG A 106 5.10 -23.45 -8.44
C ARG A 106 3.82 -23.46 -9.26
N PRO A 107 3.63 -24.40 -10.16
CA PRO A 107 2.34 -24.59 -10.84
C PRO A 107 1.21 -24.79 -9.82
N ASN A 108 0.04 -24.22 -10.11
CA ASN A 108 -1.14 -24.45 -9.27
C ASN A 108 -1.74 -25.82 -9.62
N PRO A 109 -1.77 -26.81 -8.70
CA PRO A 109 -2.31 -28.13 -8.99
C PRO A 109 -3.83 -28.13 -9.27
N ASN A 110 -4.53 -27.08 -8.82
CA ASN A 110 -5.97 -26.94 -9.00
C ASN A 110 -6.36 -26.08 -10.23
N ASP A 111 -5.37 -25.52 -10.92
CA ASP A 111 -5.56 -24.70 -12.11
C ASP A 111 -4.33 -24.83 -13.01
N GLY A 112 -4.46 -25.61 -14.07
CA GLY A 112 -3.34 -25.92 -14.98
C GLY A 112 -2.69 -24.73 -15.68
N ARG A 113 -3.28 -23.54 -15.59
CA ARG A 113 -2.72 -22.26 -16.10
C ARG A 113 -2.24 -21.35 -14.99
N GLY A 114 -2.58 -21.68 -13.74
CA GLY A 114 -2.30 -20.85 -12.57
C GLY A 114 -0.89 -21.10 -12.00
N THR A 115 -0.37 -20.08 -11.31
CA THR A 115 0.88 -20.15 -10.56
C THR A 115 0.58 -19.80 -9.11
N LEU A 116 1.13 -20.57 -8.18
CA LEU A 116 1.14 -20.27 -6.75
C LEU A 116 2.47 -19.58 -6.39
N ALA A 117 2.37 -18.55 -5.57
CA ALA A 117 3.50 -17.92 -4.89
C ALA A 117 3.50 -18.40 -3.43
N THR A 118 4.64 -18.85 -2.94
CA THR A 118 4.82 -19.38 -1.57
C THR A 118 5.91 -18.59 -0.88
N ILE A 119 5.64 -18.07 0.31
CA ILE A 119 6.65 -17.37 1.12
C ILE A 119 7.68 -18.37 1.64
N THR A 120 8.97 -18.00 1.59
CA THR A 120 10.07 -18.81 2.16
C THR A 120 10.30 -18.43 3.64
N ASP A 121 11.08 -19.25 4.37
CA ASP A 121 11.48 -18.91 5.74
C ASP A 121 12.22 -17.58 5.80
N LYS A 122 13.14 -17.34 4.85
CA LYS A 122 13.81 -16.05 4.69
C LYS A 122 12.80 -14.92 4.43
N GLY A 123 11.76 -15.18 3.63
CA GLY A 123 10.69 -14.21 3.39
C GLY A 123 9.93 -13.85 4.66
N ARG A 124 9.65 -14.84 5.52
CA ARG A 124 9.01 -14.62 6.83
C ARG A 124 9.87 -13.77 7.77
N GLU A 125 11.15 -14.10 7.90
CA GLU A 125 12.09 -13.33 8.71
C GLU A 125 12.16 -11.86 8.25
N VAL A 126 12.26 -11.65 6.94
CA VAL A 126 12.35 -10.31 6.35
C VAL A 126 11.07 -9.50 6.55
N VAL A 127 9.88 -10.10 6.32
CA VAL A 127 8.62 -9.36 6.49
C VAL A 127 8.37 -9.02 7.96
N GLU A 128 8.70 -9.91 8.90
CA GLU A 128 8.57 -9.64 10.33
C GLU A 128 9.50 -8.51 10.79
N ALA A 129 10.75 -8.49 10.31
CA ALA A 129 11.68 -7.42 10.64
C ALA A 129 11.21 -6.07 10.06
N ALA A 130 10.81 -6.04 8.79
CA ALA A 130 10.27 -4.84 8.15
C ALA A 130 8.99 -4.33 8.83
N THR A 131 8.12 -5.25 9.27
CA THR A 131 6.89 -4.91 9.99
C THR A 131 7.19 -4.24 11.33
N ARG A 132 8.18 -4.73 12.10
CA ARG A 132 8.59 -4.07 13.35
C ARG A 132 9.03 -2.64 13.13
N ASP A 133 9.83 -2.38 12.08
CA ASP A 133 10.30 -1.04 11.77
C ASP A 133 9.18 -0.12 11.29
N LEU A 134 8.24 -0.63 10.49
CA LEU A 134 7.05 0.13 10.07
C LEU A 134 6.14 0.46 11.26
N MET A 135 5.93 -0.49 12.17
CA MET A 135 5.16 -0.25 13.40
C MET A 135 5.83 0.78 14.31
N ALA A 136 7.16 0.78 14.41
CA ALA A 136 7.91 1.75 15.20
C ALA A 136 7.78 3.20 14.71
N MET A 137 7.32 3.41 13.48
CA MET A 137 7.03 4.72 12.91
C MET A 137 5.53 4.94 12.64
N ASP A 138 4.66 4.11 13.21
CA ASP A 138 3.21 4.16 13.01
C ASP A 138 2.80 4.20 11.52
N PHE A 139 3.53 3.48 10.66
CA PHE A 139 3.33 3.50 9.20
C PHE A 139 3.32 4.91 8.56
N GLY A 140 4.01 5.88 9.17
CA GLY A 140 4.02 7.28 8.73
C GLY A 140 2.86 8.13 9.29
N LEU A 141 2.00 7.56 10.10
CA LEU A 141 0.83 8.24 10.69
C LEU A 141 1.06 8.73 12.12
N GLY A 142 2.30 8.81 12.60
CA GLY A 142 2.63 9.23 13.96
C GLY A 142 2.21 10.67 14.35
N ALA A 143 1.64 11.44 13.41
CA ALA A 143 0.99 12.72 13.68
C ALA A 143 -0.46 12.57 14.20
N TYR A 144 -1.02 11.36 14.14
CA TYR A 144 -2.40 11.03 14.49
C TYR A 144 -2.42 10.07 15.67
N ASP A 145 -3.44 10.20 16.52
CA ASP A 145 -3.74 9.21 17.54
C ASP A 145 -4.58 8.04 16.98
N ALA A 146 -4.92 7.06 17.84
CA ALA A 146 -5.66 5.86 17.44
C ALA A 146 -7.10 6.18 16.99
N GLU A 147 -7.74 7.19 17.58
CA GLU A 147 -9.10 7.61 17.23
C GLU A 147 -9.11 8.31 15.87
N GLU A 148 -8.18 9.23 15.65
CA GLU A 148 -7.99 9.91 14.36
C GLU A 148 -7.65 8.94 13.22
N CYS A 149 -6.83 7.90 13.48
CA CYS A 149 -6.57 6.83 12.53
C CYS A 149 -7.83 6.03 12.18
N ALA A 150 -8.68 5.74 13.18
CA ALA A 150 -9.96 5.07 12.97
C ALA A 150 -10.94 5.93 12.17
N GLU A 151 -10.99 7.23 12.43
CA GLU A 151 -11.79 8.18 11.66
C GLU A 151 -11.32 8.28 10.20
N LEU A 152 -10.00 8.36 9.96
CA LEU A 152 -9.43 8.37 8.61
C LEU A 152 -9.81 7.10 7.84
N PHE A 153 -9.73 5.93 8.48
CA PHE A 153 -10.16 4.67 7.89
C PHE A 153 -11.66 4.70 7.53
N ALA A 154 -12.51 5.19 8.45
CA ALA A 154 -13.95 5.28 8.26
C ALA A 154 -14.35 6.25 7.13
N ILE A 155 -13.68 7.41 7.04
CA ILE A 155 -13.93 8.41 5.99
C ILE A 155 -13.59 7.87 4.58
N LEU A 156 -12.53 7.06 4.45
CA LEU A 156 -12.11 6.50 3.17
C LEU A 156 -12.92 5.25 2.76
N ARG A 157 -13.60 4.58 3.71
CA ARG A 157 -14.34 3.34 3.46
C ARG A 157 -15.45 3.49 2.41
N PRO A 158 -16.34 4.51 2.44
CA PRO A 158 -17.40 4.68 1.44
C PRO A 158 -16.86 4.86 0.01
N LEU A 159 -15.74 5.55 -0.15
CA LEU A 159 -15.08 5.69 -1.45
C LEU A 159 -14.66 4.34 -2.02
N ARG A 160 -14.05 3.48 -1.20
CA ARG A 160 -13.60 2.14 -1.60
C ARG A 160 -14.78 1.23 -1.93
N LEU A 161 -15.85 1.27 -1.12
CA LEU A 161 -17.09 0.53 -1.38
C LEU A 161 -17.70 0.93 -2.71
N ALA A 162 -17.85 2.23 -2.97
CA ALA A 162 -18.40 2.75 -4.23
C ALA A 162 -17.54 2.39 -5.46
N ALA A 163 -16.24 2.17 -5.26
CA ALA A 163 -15.33 1.70 -6.31
C ALA A 163 -15.36 0.17 -6.52
N GLY A 164 -16.12 -0.58 -5.72
CA GLY A 164 -16.21 -2.04 -5.81
C GLY A 164 -14.96 -2.76 -5.26
N ASP A 165 -14.22 -2.12 -4.34
CA ASP A 165 -13.06 -2.72 -3.68
C ASP A 165 -13.45 -3.91 -2.78
N PHE A 166 -14.66 -3.87 -2.23
CA PHE A 166 -15.28 -4.94 -1.43
C PHE A 166 -16.81 -4.82 -1.46
N GLU A 167 -17.52 -5.86 -1.05
CA GLU A 167 -18.97 -5.87 -0.85
C GLU A 167 -19.27 -5.64 0.65
N GLU A 168 -20.41 -5.00 0.97
CA GLU A 168 -20.91 -4.96 2.35
C GLU A 168 -21.46 -6.34 2.73
N ASP A 169 -21.08 -6.83 3.91
CA ASP A 169 -21.63 -8.05 4.51
C ASP A 169 -23.10 -7.86 4.97
#